data_c9fac0fe6d1631c50c3e905aacee5356
#
_entry.id   c9fac0fe6d1631c50c3e905aacee5356
#
_cell.length_a   1.000
_cell.length_b   1.000
_cell.length_c   1.000
_cell.angle_alpha   90.00
_cell.angle_beta   90.00
_cell.angle_gamma   90.00
#
_symmetry.space_group_name_H-M   'P 1'
#
loop_
_entity.id
_entity.type
_entity.pdbx_description
1 polymer ?
#
loop_
_entity_poly.entity_id
_entity_poly.type
_entity_poly.pdbx_seq_one_letter_code
_entity_poly.pdbx_strand_id
1 'polypeptide(L)'
;SGVVVDFGYKAEGIIPREEYEDFTLIEVGQEARAMLVTLEDEEYGMPLLSIERAIQQDRWDKFVKENVEGAVLTGNAKHRVKGGLIVDIGVDAFLPGSQIDIGPVRNLDEFVGNDLQIKILKINHDRRNIVISRRELLEEEKARKRSAILTDILPGQLRQGVVKNITDFGAFIDLSGLDGLLHITDMSWGRIAHPSEVVSIGDEL
;
A
#
# COMPACT_ATOMS: atom_id res chain seq x y z
N SER A 1 -25.73 -24.90 16.39
CA SER A 1 -25.18 -26.22 16.00
C SER A 1 -23.75 -26.05 15.50
N GLY A 2 -22.90 -27.02 15.81
CA GLY A 2 -21.49 -26.98 15.45
C GLY A 2 -20.83 -28.33 15.60
N VAL A 3 -19.51 -28.40 15.40
CA VAL A 3 -18.68 -29.60 15.59
C VAL A 3 -18.13 -29.58 17.01
N VAL A 4 -18.36 -30.66 17.75
CA VAL A 4 -17.79 -30.84 19.07
C VAL A 4 -16.39 -31.45 18.93
N VAL A 5 -15.43 -30.85 19.59
CA VAL A 5 -14.00 -31.20 19.49
C VAL A 5 -13.42 -31.42 20.87
N ASP A 6 -12.74 -32.55 21.04
CA ASP A 6 -11.90 -32.79 22.21
C ASP A 6 -10.52 -32.15 21.98
N PHE A 7 -10.17 -31.17 22.81
CA PHE A 7 -8.90 -30.47 22.73
C PHE A 7 -8.00 -30.71 23.97
N GLY A 8 -8.30 -31.77 24.72
CA GLY A 8 -7.49 -32.20 25.88
C GLY A 8 -7.75 -31.39 27.17
N TYR A 9 -8.86 -30.70 27.24
CA TYR A 9 -9.29 -29.97 28.45
C TYR A 9 -10.39 -30.75 29.20
N LYS A 10 -10.82 -30.24 30.36
CA LYS A 10 -11.87 -30.88 31.21
C LYS A 10 -13.25 -30.91 30.56
N ALA A 11 -13.47 -30.08 29.53
CA ALA A 11 -14.70 -30.01 28.76
C ALA A 11 -14.37 -30.05 27.27
N GLU A 12 -15.29 -30.58 26.47
CA GLU A 12 -15.26 -30.51 25.03
C GLU A 12 -15.54 -29.08 24.57
N GLY A 13 -14.97 -28.68 23.43
CA GLY A 13 -15.22 -27.37 22.81
C GLY A 13 -16.09 -27.48 21.57
N ILE A 14 -16.66 -26.37 21.14
CA ILE A 14 -17.49 -26.31 19.93
C ILE A 14 -16.83 -25.37 18.90
N ILE A 15 -16.86 -25.81 17.64
CA ILE A 15 -16.57 -24.98 16.46
C ILE A 15 -17.91 -24.72 15.76
N PRO A 16 -18.31 -23.44 15.58
CA PRO A 16 -19.57 -23.09 14.92
C PRO A 16 -19.65 -23.65 13.51
N ARG A 17 -20.87 -23.98 13.08
CA ARG A 17 -21.12 -24.53 11.75
C ARG A 17 -20.71 -23.56 10.62
N GLU A 18 -20.83 -22.27 10.87
CA GLU A 18 -20.53 -21.20 9.92
C GLU A 18 -19.06 -21.17 9.50
N GLU A 19 -18.17 -21.78 10.28
CA GLU A 19 -16.74 -21.86 9.94
C GLU A 19 -16.39 -23.00 8.96
N TYR A 20 -17.36 -23.81 8.58
CA TYR A 20 -17.19 -24.89 7.62
C TYR A 20 -17.93 -24.59 6.31
N GLU A 21 -17.21 -24.64 5.19
CA GLU A 21 -17.83 -24.50 3.85
C GLU A 21 -18.72 -25.69 3.54
N ASP A 22 -18.27 -26.90 3.86
CA ASP A 22 -19.05 -28.14 3.69
C ASP A 22 -19.00 -29.01 4.94
N PHE A 23 -20.10 -28.97 5.69
CA PHE A 23 -20.25 -29.72 6.94
C PHE A 23 -20.33 -31.24 6.72
N THR A 24 -20.63 -31.69 5.49
CA THR A 24 -20.79 -33.11 5.17
C THR A 24 -19.46 -33.83 4.99
N LEU A 25 -18.37 -33.08 4.85
CA LEU A 25 -17.01 -33.61 4.68
C LEU A 25 -16.27 -33.85 6.00
N ILE A 26 -16.92 -33.57 7.15
CA ILE A 26 -16.30 -33.71 8.46
C ILE A 26 -16.51 -35.14 8.96
N GLU A 27 -15.42 -35.82 9.26
CA GLU A 27 -15.42 -37.14 9.81
C GLU A 27 -15.09 -37.15 11.31
N VAL A 28 -15.75 -38.05 12.06
CA VAL A 28 -15.44 -38.25 13.48
C VAL A 28 -14.05 -38.83 13.62
N GLY A 29 -13.21 -38.21 14.46
CA GLY A 29 -11.80 -38.58 14.64
C GLY A 29 -10.83 -37.83 13.73
N GLN A 30 -11.32 -36.91 12.90
CA GLN A 30 -10.48 -36.02 12.12
C GLN A 30 -9.83 -34.96 13.05
N GLU A 31 -8.53 -34.75 12.89
CA GLU A 31 -7.81 -33.71 13.60
C GLU A 31 -8.09 -32.34 12.95
N ALA A 32 -8.45 -31.36 13.78
CA ALA A 32 -8.65 -29.98 13.38
C ALA A 32 -7.76 -29.05 14.22
N ARG A 33 -7.14 -28.06 13.56
CA ARG A 33 -6.40 -27.01 14.24
C ARG A 33 -7.31 -25.82 14.47
N ALA A 34 -7.60 -25.53 15.72
CA ALA A 34 -8.50 -24.45 16.10
C ALA A 34 -7.89 -23.62 17.24
N MET A 35 -8.28 -22.34 17.31
CA MET A 35 -7.91 -21.43 18.39
C MET A 35 -9.04 -21.39 19.43
N LEU A 36 -8.69 -21.45 20.72
CA LEU A 36 -9.62 -21.24 21.79
C LEU A 36 -9.99 -19.74 21.86
N VAL A 37 -11.28 -19.44 21.68
CA VAL A 37 -11.81 -18.08 21.70
C VAL A 37 -12.26 -17.68 23.09
N THR A 38 -13.05 -18.52 23.73
CA THR A 38 -13.54 -18.36 25.11
C THR A 38 -13.72 -19.72 25.76
N LEU A 39 -13.55 -19.78 27.09
CA LEU A 39 -13.76 -20.99 27.87
C LEU A 39 -15.23 -21.27 28.15
N GLU A 40 -16.05 -20.25 28.12
CA GLU A 40 -17.50 -20.33 28.37
C GLU A 40 -18.21 -19.36 27.44
N ASP A 41 -18.90 -19.90 26.47
CA ASP A 41 -19.69 -19.13 25.51
C ASP A 41 -21.14 -19.08 25.96
N GLU A 42 -21.76 -17.89 25.91
CA GLU A 42 -23.12 -17.67 26.39
C GLU A 42 -24.16 -18.43 25.55
N GLU A 43 -23.93 -18.68 24.27
CA GLU A 43 -24.84 -19.35 23.35
C GLU A 43 -24.73 -20.86 23.45
N TYR A 44 -23.52 -21.39 23.58
CA TYR A 44 -23.28 -22.84 23.55
C TYR A 44 -23.05 -23.45 24.94
N GLY A 45 -22.76 -22.66 25.97
CA GLY A 45 -22.49 -23.14 27.32
C GLY A 45 -21.23 -23.99 27.46
N MET A 46 -20.32 -23.92 26.49
CA MET A 46 -19.07 -24.68 26.40
C MET A 46 -17.96 -23.84 25.74
N PRO A 47 -16.70 -24.30 25.80
CA PRO A 47 -15.58 -23.62 25.16
C PRO A 47 -15.80 -23.41 23.66
N LEU A 48 -15.63 -22.17 23.18
CA LEU A 48 -15.73 -21.82 21.78
C LEU A 48 -14.36 -21.88 21.13
N LEU A 49 -14.28 -22.64 20.04
CA LEU A 49 -13.09 -22.79 19.21
C LEU A 49 -13.34 -22.20 17.82
N SER A 50 -12.28 -21.69 17.17
CA SER A 50 -12.34 -21.13 15.82
C SER A 50 -11.18 -21.64 14.98
N ILE A 51 -11.50 -22.21 13.82
CA ILE A 51 -10.53 -22.61 12.79
C ILE A 51 -10.06 -21.37 12.03
N GLU A 52 -10.98 -20.48 11.70
CA GLU A 52 -10.67 -19.27 10.95
C GLU A 52 -9.64 -18.41 11.69
N ARG A 53 -9.82 -18.21 13.01
CA ARG A 53 -8.84 -17.48 13.83
C ARG A 53 -7.49 -18.20 13.93
N ALA A 54 -7.46 -19.52 13.93
CA ALA A 54 -6.21 -20.27 13.89
C ALA A 54 -5.48 -20.07 12.57
N ILE A 55 -6.18 -20.12 11.45
CA ILE A 55 -5.62 -19.85 10.12
C ILE A 55 -5.11 -18.42 10.01
N GLN A 56 -5.86 -17.43 10.50
CA GLN A 56 -5.44 -16.03 10.51
C GLN A 56 -4.18 -15.83 11.36
N GLN A 57 -4.10 -16.50 12.52
CA GLN A 57 -2.91 -16.47 13.37
C GLN A 57 -1.70 -17.05 12.64
N ASP A 58 -1.83 -18.19 12.01
CA ASP A 58 -0.73 -18.84 11.27
C ASP A 58 -0.26 -17.98 10.09
N ARG A 59 -1.20 -17.37 9.36
CA ARG A 59 -0.87 -16.41 8.27
C ARG A 59 -0.12 -15.20 8.81
N TRP A 60 -0.57 -14.66 9.93
CA TRP A 60 0.09 -13.54 10.60
C TRP A 60 1.52 -13.92 11.03
N ASP A 61 1.69 -15.03 11.74
CA ASP A 61 2.99 -15.47 12.25
C ASP A 61 3.98 -15.76 11.10
N LYS A 62 3.49 -16.34 10.00
CA LYS A 62 4.27 -16.56 8.80
C LYS A 62 4.67 -15.22 8.17
N PHE A 63 3.70 -14.32 7.99
CA PHE A 63 3.94 -13.02 7.37
C PHE A 63 5.01 -12.21 8.12
N VAL A 64 4.90 -12.15 9.45
CA VAL A 64 5.84 -11.39 10.29
C VAL A 64 7.24 -12.01 10.30
N LYS A 65 7.36 -13.33 10.14
CA LYS A 65 8.67 -14.00 10.01
C LYS A 65 9.35 -13.73 8.67
N GLU A 66 8.56 -13.62 7.60
CA GLU A 66 9.05 -13.46 6.24
C GLU A 66 9.28 -11.99 5.84
N ASN A 67 8.60 -11.05 6.51
CA ASN A 67 8.61 -9.63 6.16
C ASN A 67 9.04 -8.75 7.33
N VAL A 68 9.78 -7.69 6.99
CA VAL A 68 10.26 -6.69 7.95
C VAL A 68 9.73 -5.31 7.57
N GLU A 69 9.74 -4.38 8.54
CA GLU A 69 9.46 -2.98 8.27
C GLU A 69 10.43 -2.44 7.21
N GLY A 70 9.91 -1.68 6.26
CA GLY A 70 10.65 -1.20 5.09
C GLY A 70 10.63 -2.11 3.87
N ALA A 71 10.10 -3.35 3.96
CA ALA A 71 9.96 -4.23 2.81
C ALA A 71 8.94 -3.67 1.79
N VAL A 72 9.26 -3.87 0.51
CA VAL A 72 8.39 -3.49 -0.61
C VAL A 72 7.67 -4.74 -1.11
N LEU A 73 6.35 -4.67 -1.15
CA LEU A 73 5.46 -5.74 -1.56
C LEU A 73 4.44 -5.24 -2.58
N THR A 74 3.83 -6.18 -3.29
CA THR A 74 2.65 -5.90 -4.11
C THR A 74 1.42 -6.45 -3.37
N GLY A 75 0.38 -5.64 -3.24
CA GLY A 75 -0.86 -6.04 -2.61
C GLY A 75 -2.07 -5.55 -3.39
N ASN A 76 -3.18 -6.27 -3.26
CA ASN A 76 -4.45 -5.92 -3.89
C ASN A 76 -5.34 -5.10 -2.94
N ALA A 77 -5.81 -3.94 -3.40
CA ALA A 77 -6.70 -3.09 -2.62
C ALA A 77 -8.12 -3.68 -2.59
N LYS A 78 -8.50 -4.30 -1.47
CA LYS A 78 -9.79 -5.01 -1.33
C LYS A 78 -10.98 -4.06 -1.25
N HIS A 79 -10.97 -3.14 -0.31
CA HIS A 79 -12.09 -2.24 -0.09
C HIS A 79 -11.67 -0.97 0.66
N ARG A 80 -12.54 0.03 0.58
CA ARG A 80 -12.38 1.30 1.28
C ARG A 80 -12.88 1.20 2.72
N VAL A 81 -12.13 1.83 3.63
CA VAL A 81 -12.50 2.02 5.03
C VAL A 81 -12.40 3.50 5.41
N LYS A 82 -12.86 3.84 6.62
CA LYS A 82 -12.75 5.23 7.13
C LYS A 82 -11.28 5.62 7.24
N GLY A 83 -10.86 6.54 6.38
CA GLY A 83 -9.50 7.10 6.39
C GLY A 83 -8.48 6.42 5.46
N GLY A 84 -8.85 5.38 4.70
CA GLY A 84 -7.91 4.71 3.80
C GLY A 84 -8.49 3.50 3.08
N LEU A 85 -7.61 2.59 2.72
CA LEU A 85 -7.93 1.32 2.06
C LEU A 85 -7.41 0.14 2.88
N ILE A 86 -8.07 -1.00 2.78
CA ILE A 86 -7.53 -2.30 3.20
C ILE A 86 -6.92 -2.96 1.96
N VAL A 87 -5.67 -3.34 2.09
CA VAL A 87 -4.87 -3.98 1.04
C VAL A 87 -4.46 -5.36 1.50
N ASP A 88 -4.69 -6.35 0.66
CA ASP A 88 -4.26 -7.73 0.90
C ASP A 88 -2.82 -7.93 0.43
N ILE A 89 -1.94 -8.22 1.35
CA ILE A 89 -0.54 -8.56 1.13
C ILE A 89 -0.19 -9.98 1.61
N GLY A 90 -1.21 -10.84 1.73
CA GLY A 90 -1.20 -12.13 2.42
C GLY A 90 -1.82 -12.05 3.80
N VAL A 91 -1.87 -10.85 4.36
CA VAL A 91 -2.65 -10.43 5.53
C VAL A 91 -3.25 -9.05 5.23
N ASP A 92 -4.32 -8.70 5.93
CA ASP A 92 -4.94 -7.40 5.74
C ASP A 92 -4.08 -6.28 6.31
N ALA A 93 -3.70 -5.33 5.45
CA ALA A 93 -2.89 -4.16 5.81
C ALA A 93 -3.67 -2.86 5.58
N PHE A 94 -3.46 -1.88 6.44
CA PHE A 94 -4.09 -0.58 6.34
C PHE A 94 -3.22 0.41 5.56
N LEU A 95 -3.77 0.98 4.49
CA LEU A 95 -3.18 2.04 3.69
C LEU A 95 -3.91 3.35 3.97
N PRO A 96 -3.35 4.26 4.77
CA PRO A 96 -3.97 5.57 5.02
C PRO A 96 -4.14 6.37 3.74
N GLY A 97 -5.23 7.12 3.59
CA GLY A 97 -5.48 7.95 2.42
C GLY A 97 -4.38 8.96 2.08
N SER A 98 -3.67 9.47 3.10
CA SER A 98 -2.51 10.35 2.95
C SER A 98 -1.25 9.63 2.44
N GLN A 99 -1.22 8.28 2.47
CA GLN A 99 -0.08 7.45 2.09
C GLN A 99 -0.27 6.74 0.75
N ILE A 100 -1.37 7.02 0.04
CA ILE A 100 -1.67 6.38 -1.25
C ILE A 100 -0.85 7.00 -2.39
N ASP A 101 -0.72 8.32 -2.40
CA ASP A 101 0.01 9.04 -3.46
C ASP A 101 0.77 10.25 -2.91
N ILE A 102 1.68 10.81 -3.71
CA ILE A 102 2.42 12.03 -3.39
C ILE A 102 1.47 13.23 -3.36
N GLY A 103 0.50 13.27 -4.29
CA GLY A 103 -0.54 14.29 -4.36
C GLY A 103 -1.77 13.97 -3.51
N PRO A 104 -2.66 14.95 -3.30
CA PRO A 104 -3.92 14.72 -2.60
C PRO A 104 -4.85 13.84 -3.44
N VAL A 105 -5.17 12.65 -2.95
CA VAL A 105 -6.12 11.74 -3.58
C VAL A 105 -7.54 12.15 -3.22
N ARG A 106 -8.35 12.48 -4.21
CA ARG A 106 -9.76 12.88 -4.01
C ARG A 106 -10.69 11.69 -3.97
N ASN A 107 -10.39 10.66 -4.76
CA ASN A 107 -11.22 9.47 -4.86
C ASN A 107 -10.40 8.21 -4.55
N LEU A 108 -10.70 7.57 -3.42
CA LEU A 108 -10.03 6.34 -3.01
C LEU A 108 -10.54 5.10 -3.76
N ASP A 109 -11.75 5.17 -4.29
CA ASP A 109 -12.42 4.02 -4.93
C ASP A 109 -11.73 3.63 -6.25
N GLU A 110 -11.00 4.55 -6.88
CA GLU A 110 -10.21 4.28 -8.10
C GLU A 110 -9.08 3.27 -7.88
N PHE A 111 -8.63 3.12 -6.65
CA PHE A 111 -7.56 2.18 -6.29
C PHE A 111 -8.09 0.82 -5.89
N VAL A 112 -9.39 0.69 -5.59
CA VAL A 112 -10.00 -0.58 -5.18
C VAL A 112 -9.97 -1.57 -6.33
N GLY A 113 -9.54 -2.81 -6.05
CA GLY A 113 -9.38 -3.87 -7.05
C GLY A 113 -8.07 -3.84 -7.83
N ASN A 114 -7.23 -2.81 -7.62
CA ASN A 114 -5.94 -2.70 -8.28
C ASN A 114 -4.81 -3.27 -7.43
N ASP A 115 -3.80 -3.79 -8.10
CA ASP A 115 -2.54 -4.19 -7.48
C ASP A 115 -1.65 -2.96 -7.29
N LEU A 116 -1.24 -2.74 -6.06
CA LEU A 116 -0.44 -1.59 -5.66
C LEU A 116 0.92 -2.06 -5.13
N GLN A 117 1.99 -1.42 -5.60
CA GLN A 117 3.29 -1.55 -4.95
C GLN A 117 3.31 -0.66 -3.70
N ILE A 118 3.63 -1.27 -2.58
CA ILE A 118 3.58 -0.62 -1.27
C ILE A 118 4.81 -0.98 -0.45
N LYS A 119 5.13 -0.12 0.50
CA LYS A 119 6.18 -0.32 1.49
C LYS A 119 5.56 -0.48 2.87
N ILE A 120 6.05 -1.43 3.63
CA ILE A 120 5.62 -1.62 5.02
C ILE A 120 6.23 -0.50 5.87
N LEU A 121 5.38 0.32 6.50
CA LEU A 121 5.82 1.36 7.43
C LEU A 121 5.99 0.82 8.83
N LYS A 122 5.00 0.08 9.30
CA LYS A 122 4.97 -0.42 10.68
C LYS A 122 4.17 -1.71 10.79
N ILE A 123 4.73 -2.65 11.56
CA ILE A 123 4.07 -3.89 11.97
C ILE A 123 3.73 -3.77 13.46
N ASN A 124 2.44 -3.74 13.79
CA ASN A 124 1.98 -3.72 15.17
C ASN A 124 1.58 -5.14 15.60
N HIS A 125 2.43 -5.76 16.41
CA HIS A 125 2.22 -7.12 16.88
C HIS A 125 1.04 -7.25 17.85
N ASP A 126 0.84 -6.26 18.72
CA ASP A 126 -0.21 -6.30 19.76
C ASP A 126 -1.61 -6.21 19.15
N ARG A 127 -1.76 -5.33 18.17
CA ARG A 127 -3.05 -5.09 17.48
C ARG A 127 -3.20 -5.92 16.22
N ARG A 128 -2.17 -6.68 15.82
CA ARG A 128 -2.11 -7.46 14.58
C ARG A 128 -2.53 -6.64 13.36
N ASN A 129 -2.02 -5.43 13.25
CA ASN A 129 -2.25 -4.59 12.09
C ASN A 129 -0.93 -4.11 11.48
N ILE A 130 -0.96 -3.92 10.17
CA ILE A 130 0.16 -3.45 9.39
C ILE A 130 -0.23 -2.14 8.76
N VAL A 131 0.63 -1.14 8.89
CA VAL A 131 0.48 0.15 8.21
C VAL A 131 1.45 0.18 7.05
N ILE A 132 0.92 0.48 5.87
CA ILE A 132 1.66 0.50 4.61
C ILE A 132 1.59 1.87 3.95
N SER A 133 2.52 2.15 3.03
CA SER A 133 2.59 3.37 2.25
C SER A 133 2.99 3.07 0.81
N ARG A 134 2.28 3.64 -0.13
CA ARG A 134 2.71 3.74 -1.52
C ARG A 134 3.47 5.05 -1.75
N ARG A 135 3.07 6.10 -1.03
CA ARG A 135 3.68 7.42 -1.13
C ARG A 135 5.19 7.40 -0.89
N GLU A 136 5.66 6.75 0.19
CA GLU A 136 7.10 6.64 0.48
C GLU A 136 7.86 5.99 -0.67
N LEU A 137 7.32 4.91 -1.26
CA LEU A 137 7.93 4.25 -2.40
C LEU A 137 8.06 5.20 -3.60
N LEU A 138 6.98 5.93 -3.92
CA LEU A 138 6.97 6.90 -5.02
C LEU A 138 7.94 8.07 -4.77
N GLU A 139 8.04 8.55 -3.53
CA GLU A 139 8.97 9.61 -3.13
C GLU A 139 10.44 9.13 -3.24
N GLU A 140 10.72 7.90 -2.81
CA GLU A 140 12.06 7.29 -2.96
C GLU A 140 12.44 7.10 -4.44
N GLU A 141 11.51 6.63 -5.26
CA GLU A 141 11.74 6.50 -6.71
C GLU A 141 11.99 7.86 -7.37
N LYS A 142 11.20 8.88 -7.01
CA LYS A 142 11.39 10.24 -7.49
C LYS A 142 12.73 10.82 -7.05
N ALA A 143 13.11 10.63 -5.79
CA ALA A 143 14.40 11.08 -5.26
C ALA A 143 15.57 10.37 -5.95
N ARG A 144 15.46 9.05 -6.19
CA ARG A 144 16.48 8.27 -6.91
C ARG A 144 16.65 8.74 -8.35
N LYS A 145 15.53 8.96 -9.08
CA LYS A 145 15.57 9.51 -10.45
C LYS A 145 16.22 10.88 -10.47
N ARG A 146 15.84 11.77 -9.54
CA ARG A 146 16.42 13.10 -9.41
C ARG A 146 17.92 13.05 -9.12
N SER A 147 18.34 12.20 -8.19
CA SER A 147 19.77 12.04 -7.84
C SER A 147 20.58 11.52 -9.02
N ALA A 148 20.06 10.53 -9.76
CA ALA A 148 20.73 10.00 -10.95
C ALA A 148 20.92 11.10 -12.02
N ILE A 149 19.90 11.92 -12.26
CA ILE A 149 19.96 13.03 -13.21
C ILE A 149 20.98 14.07 -12.75
N LEU A 150 20.97 14.46 -11.46
CA LEU A 150 21.93 15.44 -10.92
C LEU A 150 23.40 14.98 -11.02
N THR A 151 23.63 13.67 -10.91
CA THR A 151 24.98 13.10 -11.07
C THR A 151 25.45 13.15 -12.53
N ASP A 152 24.52 13.12 -13.47
CA ASP A 152 24.77 13.02 -14.91
C ASP A 152 24.75 14.37 -15.64
N ILE A 153 24.28 15.43 -14.95
CA ILE A 153 24.22 16.80 -15.50
C ILE A 153 25.56 17.53 -15.24
N LEU A 154 26.20 17.90 -16.33
CA LEU A 154 27.41 18.73 -16.31
C LEU A 154 27.16 20.07 -17.04
N PRO A 155 27.73 21.18 -16.55
CA PRO A 155 27.68 22.45 -17.28
C PRO A 155 28.18 22.32 -18.71
N GLY A 156 27.43 22.88 -19.67
CA GLY A 156 27.73 22.83 -21.09
C GLY A 156 27.14 21.64 -21.86
N GLN A 157 26.41 20.76 -21.21
CA GLN A 157 25.68 19.69 -21.90
C GLN A 157 24.38 20.21 -22.54
N LEU A 158 24.09 19.69 -23.72
CA LEU A 158 22.76 19.85 -24.38
C LEU A 158 21.83 18.76 -23.84
N ARG A 159 20.67 19.18 -23.35
CA ARG A 159 19.61 18.29 -22.84
C ARG A 159 18.27 18.69 -23.45
N GLN A 160 17.46 17.71 -23.74
CA GLN A 160 16.07 17.93 -24.13
C GLN A 160 15.18 17.94 -22.89
N GLY A 161 14.20 18.83 -22.88
CA GLY A 161 13.21 18.91 -21.82
C GLY A 161 11.87 19.42 -22.33
N VAL A 162 10.83 19.28 -21.51
CA VAL A 162 9.46 19.70 -21.84
C VAL A 162 9.06 20.88 -20.97
N VAL A 163 8.51 21.92 -21.58
CA VAL A 163 8.00 23.09 -20.84
C VAL A 163 6.81 22.69 -19.99
N LYS A 164 6.98 22.76 -18.67
CA LYS A 164 6.00 22.34 -17.67
C LYS A 164 5.14 23.51 -17.16
N ASN A 165 5.77 24.65 -16.98
CA ASN A 165 5.10 25.85 -16.49
C ASN A 165 5.82 27.12 -16.98
N ILE A 166 5.08 28.20 -17.14
CA ILE A 166 5.57 29.50 -17.59
C ILE A 166 5.25 30.56 -16.52
N THR A 167 6.25 31.37 -16.16
CA THR A 167 6.16 32.48 -15.22
C THR A 167 6.67 33.75 -15.88
N ASP A 168 6.45 34.92 -15.26
CA ASP A 168 6.88 36.23 -15.79
C ASP A 168 8.40 36.34 -16.02
N PHE A 169 9.21 35.57 -15.28
CA PHE A 169 10.67 35.62 -15.34
C PHE A 169 11.32 34.46 -16.11
N GLY A 170 10.54 33.46 -16.55
CA GLY A 170 11.08 32.33 -17.28
C GLY A 170 10.12 31.15 -17.40
N ALA A 171 10.60 30.08 -18.03
CA ALA A 171 9.88 28.82 -18.17
C ALA A 171 10.55 27.71 -17.35
N PHE A 172 9.74 26.92 -16.67
CA PHE A 172 10.18 25.69 -16.01
C PHE A 172 10.13 24.54 -17.00
N ILE A 173 11.26 23.87 -17.18
CA ILE A 173 11.47 22.77 -18.10
C ILE A 173 11.69 21.50 -17.30
N ASP A 174 10.91 20.47 -17.57
CA ASP A 174 11.13 19.14 -17.01
C ASP A 174 12.21 18.40 -17.80
N LEU A 175 13.34 18.15 -17.15
CA LEU A 175 14.47 17.39 -17.66
C LEU A 175 14.38 15.91 -17.26
N SER A 176 13.19 15.30 -17.40
CA SER A 176 12.89 13.91 -17.03
C SER A 176 12.95 13.63 -15.51
N GLY A 177 12.45 14.58 -14.70
CA GLY A 177 12.34 14.44 -13.24
C GLY A 177 13.16 15.46 -12.45
N LEU A 178 13.82 16.40 -13.13
CA LEU A 178 14.43 17.59 -12.55
C LEU A 178 13.87 18.82 -13.26
N ASP A 179 13.33 19.76 -12.52
CA ASP A 179 12.85 21.03 -13.07
C ASP A 179 14.05 21.99 -13.27
N GLY A 180 14.33 22.37 -14.51
CA GLY A 180 15.25 23.43 -14.88
C GLY A 180 14.52 24.75 -15.09
N LEU A 181 15.18 25.87 -14.85
CA LEU A 181 14.66 27.21 -15.14
C LEU A 181 15.36 27.77 -16.38
N LEU A 182 14.60 28.03 -17.44
CA LEU A 182 15.05 28.82 -18.58
C LEU A 182 14.60 30.25 -18.34
N HIS A 183 15.58 31.11 -18.01
CA HIS A 183 15.29 32.51 -17.72
C HIS A 183 14.93 33.29 -18.98
N ILE A 184 14.06 34.29 -18.87
CA ILE A 184 13.57 35.12 -20.00
C ILE A 184 14.73 35.71 -20.83
N THR A 185 15.84 36.06 -20.19
CA THR A 185 17.02 36.62 -20.87
C THR A 185 17.74 35.64 -21.80
N ASP A 186 17.57 34.34 -21.57
CA ASP A 186 18.26 33.27 -22.30
C ASP A 186 17.38 32.62 -23.35
N MET A 187 16.11 33.06 -23.46
CA MET A 187 15.13 32.51 -24.39
C MET A 187 15.27 33.07 -25.82
N SER A 188 15.73 34.27 -25.98
CA SER A 188 15.82 34.95 -27.29
C SER A 188 16.94 35.97 -27.32
N TRP A 189 17.51 36.16 -28.51
CA TRP A 189 18.46 37.25 -28.79
C TRP A 189 17.83 38.63 -28.79
N GLY A 190 16.50 38.71 -28.98
CA GLY A 190 15.70 39.92 -28.93
C GLY A 190 15.03 40.12 -27.58
N ARG A 191 14.57 41.36 -27.32
CA ARG A 191 13.78 41.66 -26.14
C ARG A 191 12.37 41.05 -26.28
N ILE A 192 11.99 40.20 -25.35
CA ILE A 192 10.64 39.64 -25.23
C ILE A 192 9.97 40.21 -24.00
N ALA A 193 8.67 40.45 -24.03
CA ALA A 193 7.94 40.99 -22.90
C ALA A 193 7.50 39.88 -21.93
N HIS A 194 7.21 38.69 -22.44
CA HIS A 194 6.81 37.53 -21.65
C HIS A 194 7.31 36.22 -22.29
N PRO A 195 7.70 35.21 -21.48
CA PRO A 195 8.17 33.94 -21.99
C PRO A 195 7.21 33.18 -22.93
N SER A 196 5.90 33.35 -22.74
CA SER A 196 4.87 32.74 -23.60
C SER A 196 4.87 33.24 -25.07
N GLU A 197 5.64 34.29 -25.39
CA GLU A 197 5.83 34.72 -26.78
C GLU A 197 6.72 33.76 -27.57
N VAL A 198 7.57 32.99 -26.89
CA VAL A 198 8.59 32.12 -27.50
C VAL A 198 8.29 30.64 -27.27
N VAL A 199 7.70 30.29 -26.11
CA VAL A 199 7.46 28.90 -25.72
C VAL A 199 6.05 28.72 -25.19
N SER A 200 5.49 27.51 -25.40
CA SER A 200 4.20 27.08 -24.88
C SER A 200 4.36 25.90 -23.90
N ILE A 201 3.41 25.72 -23.00
CA ILE A 201 3.41 24.54 -22.12
C ILE A 201 3.26 23.29 -22.98
N GLY A 202 4.17 22.32 -22.78
CA GLY A 202 4.23 21.09 -23.54
C GLY A 202 5.23 21.11 -24.69
N ASP A 203 5.88 22.24 -24.99
CA ASP A 203 6.94 22.31 -26.02
C ASP A 203 8.17 21.53 -25.57
N GLU A 204 8.76 20.81 -26.49
CA GLU A 204 10.08 20.15 -26.34
C GLU A 204 11.19 21.11 -26.75
N LEU A 205 12.15 21.32 -25.89
CA LEU A 205 13.29 22.23 -26.09
C LEU A 205 14.62 21.50 -25.89
#